data_9e2c3bb99feaf1ac17a3d529a4027652
#
_entry.id   9e2c3bb99feaf1ac17a3d529a4027652
#
_cell.length_a   1.000
_cell.length_b   1.000
_cell.length_c   1.000
_cell.angle_alpha   90.00
_cell.angle_beta   90.00
_cell.angle_gamma   90.00
#
_symmetry.space_group_name_H-M   'P 1'
#
loop_
_entity.id
_entity.type
_entity.pdbx_description
1 polymer ?
#
loop_
_entity_poly.entity_id
_entity_poly.type
_entity_poly.pdbx_seq_one_letter_code
_entity_poly.pdbx_strand_id
1 'polypeptide(L)'
;MGRWDDGSGDGFYGGYHNGGDSNRKKRNWYRIIKRVIFVGFALVAAVVLYVYFTTAGLNAEVIQRGGPVETISIKLSNNNFYSISNVTVQFDTGQVQKLGDLGPFASVFITPDGGSSNFKQLLVKANNGQIEYIKKR
;
A
#
# COMPACT_ATOMS: atom_id res chain seq x y z
N MET A 1 46.10 17.89 77.12
CA MET A 1 47.26 17.19 76.53
C MET A 1 46.80 15.87 75.96
N GLY A 2 46.48 15.74 74.89
CA GLY A 2 46.14 14.54 74.23
C GLY A 2 46.19 14.84 72.71
N ARG A 3 47.34 14.75 72.25
CA ARG A 3 47.57 14.82 70.84
C ARG A 3 47.19 13.47 70.20
N TRP A 4 46.12 13.46 69.60
CA TRP A 4 45.74 12.32 68.73
C TRP A 4 46.14 12.63 67.28
N ASP A 5 47.35 12.28 67.01
CA ASP A 5 47.72 12.10 65.62
C ASP A 5 47.07 10.86 65.11
N ASP A 6 45.90 11.02 64.60
CA ASP A 6 45.39 10.00 63.70
C ASP A 6 45.77 10.33 62.31
N GLY A 7 47.01 10.00 62.13
CA GLY A 7 47.57 9.84 60.84
C GLY A 7 46.81 8.87 60.03
N SER A 8 46.79 9.18 58.81
CA SER A 8 46.74 8.25 57.73
C SER A 8 45.55 7.34 57.65
N GLY A 9 44.45 7.91 57.43
CA GLY A 9 43.50 7.20 56.59
C GLY A 9 44.02 7.22 55.17
N ASP A 10 44.95 6.41 54.88
CA ASP A 10 45.31 6.12 53.52
C ASP A 10 44.13 5.45 52.89
N GLY A 11 43.17 6.27 52.52
CA GLY A 11 42.09 5.87 51.71
C GLY A 11 42.65 5.45 50.35
N PHE A 12 43.10 4.24 50.32
CA PHE A 12 43.43 3.58 49.06
C PHE A 12 42.13 3.43 48.28
N TYR A 13 41.71 4.51 47.70
CA TYR A 13 40.63 4.50 46.74
C TYR A 13 41.24 4.15 45.40
N GLY A 14 41.54 2.89 45.25
CA GLY A 14 41.67 2.30 43.97
C GLY A 14 40.35 2.43 43.23
N GLY A 15 40.10 3.62 42.72
CA GLY A 15 38.96 3.88 41.90
C GLY A 15 39.06 3.08 40.62
N TYR A 16 38.61 1.87 40.70
CA TYR A 16 38.40 1.07 39.48
C TYR A 16 37.15 1.60 38.76
N HIS A 17 37.29 2.76 38.18
CA HIS A 17 36.34 3.32 37.27
C HIS A 17 36.48 2.66 35.91
N ASN A 18 36.37 1.36 35.85
CA ASN A 18 36.36 0.64 34.59
C ASN A 18 34.97 0.20 34.17
N GLY A 19 33.95 0.88 34.64
CA GLY A 19 32.54 0.53 34.34
C GLY A 19 31.80 1.46 33.41
N GLY A 20 32.45 2.49 32.89
CA GLY A 20 31.71 3.58 32.24
C GLY A 20 31.42 3.50 30.75
N ASP A 21 32.18 2.75 29.99
CA ASP A 21 32.14 2.89 28.54
C ASP A 21 31.18 1.91 27.81
N SER A 22 30.85 0.81 28.44
CA SER A 22 29.97 -0.18 27.79
C SER A 22 28.55 0.31 27.62
N ASN A 23 28.08 1.16 28.50
CA ASN A 23 26.69 1.68 28.44
C ASN A 23 26.51 2.79 27.38
N ARG A 24 27.58 3.55 27.09
CA ARG A 24 27.48 4.60 26.06
C ARG A 24 27.39 4.01 24.66
N LYS A 25 28.10 2.94 24.37
CA LYS A 25 28.02 2.23 23.08
C LYS A 25 26.64 1.58 22.88
N LYS A 26 26.08 0.98 23.92
CA LYS A 26 24.74 0.38 23.88
C LYS A 26 23.65 1.41 23.61
N ARG A 27 23.77 2.59 24.19
CA ARG A 27 22.80 3.67 24.02
C ARG A 27 22.78 4.22 22.60
N ASN A 28 23.95 4.35 21.96
CA ASN A 28 24.03 4.77 20.57
C ASN A 28 23.52 3.70 19.62
N TRP A 29 23.82 2.45 19.88
CA TRP A 29 23.33 1.30 19.13
C TRP A 29 21.80 1.22 19.11
N TYR A 30 21.17 1.42 20.26
CA TYR A 30 19.72 1.43 20.35
C TYR A 30 19.07 2.54 19.50
N ARG A 31 19.69 3.71 19.46
CA ARG A 31 19.22 4.80 18.60
C ARG A 31 19.35 4.47 17.12
N ILE A 32 20.41 3.81 16.75
CA ILE A 32 20.65 3.36 15.36
C ILE A 32 19.61 2.30 14.98
N ILE A 33 19.42 1.30 15.81
CA ILE A 33 18.42 0.24 15.57
C ILE A 33 17.02 0.85 15.42
N LYS A 34 16.64 1.74 16.31
CA LYS A 34 15.34 2.43 16.24
C LYS A 34 15.16 3.18 14.92
N ARG A 35 16.19 3.88 14.45
CA ARG A 35 16.15 4.57 13.16
C ARG A 35 16.04 3.61 11.99
N VAL A 36 16.80 2.53 12.00
CA VAL A 36 16.78 1.51 10.95
C VAL A 36 15.39 0.85 10.87
N ILE A 37 14.80 0.51 12.00
CA ILE A 37 13.44 -0.06 12.05
C ILE A 37 12.43 0.95 11.51
N PHE A 38 12.53 2.22 11.90
CA PHE A 38 11.61 3.25 11.45
C PHE A 38 11.71 3.50 9.94
N VAL A 39 12.94 3.58 9.40
CA VAL A 39 13.18 3.72 7.96
C VAL A 39 12.71 2.49 7.20
N GLY A 40 12.95 1.29 7.70
CA GLY A 40 12.45 0.05 7.11
C GLY A 40 10.92 0.03 7.06
N PHE A 41 10.26 0.43 8.13
CA PHE A 41 8.80 0.50 8.18
C PHE A 41 8.25 1.56 7.20
N ALA A 42 8.88 2.73 7.13
CA ALA A 42 8.51 3.78 6.18
C ALA A 42 8.67 3.33 4.72
N LEU A 43 9.72 2.59 4.39
CA LEU A 43 9.91 2.01 3.06
C LEU A 43 8.82 1.01 2.69
N VAL A 44 8.49 0.09 3.60
CA VAL A 44 7.42 -0.89 3.37
C VAL A 44 6.08 -0.18 3.18
N ALA A 45 5.77 0.80 4.02
CA ALA A 45 4.55 1.60 3.87
C ALA A 45 4.50 2.35 2.54
N ALA A 46 5.60 2.92 2.08
CA ALA A 46 5.70 3.59 0.79
C ALA A 46 5.46 2.63 -0.38
N VAL A 47 6.03 1.42 -0.34
CA VAL A 47 5.81 0.39 -1.36
C VAL A 47 4.35 -0.06 -1.39
N VAL A 48 3.75 -0.32 -0.23
CA VAL A 48 2.33 -0.70 -0.13
C VAL A 48 1.43 0.39 -0.69
N LEU A 49 1.67 1.65 -0.33
CA LEU A 49 0.92 2.78 -0.88
C LEU A 49 1.12 2.91 -2.39
N TYR A 50 2.34 2.77 -2.89
CA TYR A 50 2.62 2.82 -4.32
C TYR A 50 1.84 1.75 -5.09
N VAL A 51 1.88 0.49 -4.63
CA VAL A 51 1.12 -0.61 -5.24
C VAL A 51 -0.38 -0.33 -5.16
N TYR A 52 -0.87 0.16 -4.03
CA TYR A 52 -2.27 0.51 -3.85
C TYR A 52 -2.73 1.60 -4.82
N PHE A 53 -1.94 2.66 -4.99
CA PHE A 53 -2.28 3.75 -5.90
C PHE A 53 -2.16 3.37 -7.39
N THR A 54 -1.29 2.43 -7.74
CA THR A 54 -1.10 2.04 -9.14
C THR A 54 -2.06 0.95 -9.60
N THR A 55 -2.50 0.07 -8.71
CA THR A 55 -3.30 -1.11 -9.09
C THR A 55 -4.72 -1.13 -8.56
N ALA A 56 -5.00 -0.47 -7.44
CA ALA A 56 -6.27 -0.62 -6.72
C ALA A 56 -7.35 0.39 -7.11
N GLY A 57 -7.07 1.27 -8.05
CA GLY A 57 -8.01 2.34 -8.38
C GLY A 57 -9.25 1.89 -9.14
N LEU A 58 -9.16 0.83 -9.91
CA LEU A 58 -10.23 0.35 -10.74
C LEU A 58 -10.61 -1.07 -10.35
N ASN A 59 -11.89 -1.31 -10.07
CA ASN A 59 -12.41 -2.64 -9.78
C ASN A 59 -13.57 -2.98 -10.70
N ALA A 60 -13.52 -4.16 -11.30
CA ALA A 60 -14.61 -4.68 -12.11
C ALA A 60 -15.20 -5.94 -11.48
N GLU A 61 -16.47 -5.92 -11.19
CA GLU A 61 -17.22 -7.03 -10.65
C GLU A 61 -18.25 -7.53 -11.68
N VAL A 62 -18.19 -8.82 -11.99
CA VAL A 62 -19.15 -9.46 -12.90
C VAL A 62 -20.35 -9.93 -12.07
N ILE A 63 -21.51 -9.36 -12.33
CA ILE A 63 -22.75 -9.70 -11.68
C ILE A 63 -23.60 -10.50 -12.67
N GLN A 64 -23.82 -11.77 -12.35
CA GLN A 64 -24.73 -12.63 -13.10
C GLN A 64 -26.06 -12.68 -12.35
N ARG A 65 -27.12 -12.28 -13.02
CA ARG A 65 -28.48 -12.49 -12.52
C ARG A 65 -29.07 -13.68 -13.25
N GLY A 66 -29.29 -14.75 -12.50
CA GLY A 66 -30.04 -15.91 -12.95
C GLY A 66 -31.50 -15.56 -13.09
N GLY A 67 -32.09 -15.83 -14.25
CA GLY A 67 -33.48 -15.67 -14.56
C GLY A 67 -33.77 -16.42 -15.88
N PRO A 68 -35.00 -16.38 -16.41
CA PRO A 68 -35.29 -17.00 -17.69
C PRO A 68 -34.46 -16.42 -18.86
N VAL A 69 -33.86 -15.26 -18.65
CA VAL A 69 -32.85 -14.66 -19.53
C VAL A 69 -31.62 -14.33 -18.67
N GLU A 70 -30.52 -14.98 -18.91
CA GLU A 70 -29.26 -14.67 -18.24
C GLU A 70 -28.80 -13.28 -18.65
N THR A 71 -28.87 -12.34 -17.72
CA THR A 71 -28.31 -11.00 -17.90
C THR A 71 -26.99 -10.89 -17.16
N ILE A 72 -25.93 -10.61 -17.89
CA ILE A 72 -24.62 -10.34 -17.33
C ILE A 72 -24.46 -8.83 -17.26
N SER A 73 -24.18 -8.32 -16.09
CA SER A 73 -23.84 -6.92 -15.88
C SER A 73 -22.47 -6.82 -15.21
N ILE A 74 -21.70 -5.85 -15.62
CA ILE A 74 -20.39 -5.58 -15.02
C ILE A 74 -20.49 -4.27 -14.28
N LYS A 75 -20.21 -4.32 -13.01
CA LYS A 75 -20.04 -3.13 -12.18
C LYS A 75 -18.59 -2.69 -12.22
N LEU A 76 -18.32 -1.56 -12.84
CA LEU A 76 -17.02 -0.92 -12.84
C LEU A 76 -17.01 0.17 -11.78
N SER A 77 -16.09 0.09 -10.83
CA SER A 77 -15.98 1.04 -9.72
C SER A 77 -14.61 1.71 -9.73
N ASN A 78 -14.62 3.03 -9.60
CA ASN A 78 -13.42 3.80 -9.35
C ASN A 78 -13.25 3.99 -7.84
N ASN A 79 -12.29 3.31 -7.25
CA ASN A 79 -12.00 3.41 -5.82
C ASN A 79 -10.94 4.48 -5.48
N ASN A 80 -10.59 5.31 -6.44
CA ASN A 80 -9.66 6.40 -6.24
C ASN A 80 -10.34 7.66 -5.72
N PHE A 81 -9.55 8.50 -5.08
CA PHE A 81 -9.95 9.85 -4.65
C PHE A 81 -9.99 10.86 -5.81
N TYR A 82 -9.61 10.46 -7.01
CA TYR A 82 -9.57 11.29 -8.21
C TYR A 82 -10.41 10.67 -9.33
N SER A 83 -10.85 11.53 -10.24
CA SER A 83 -11.58 11.10 -11.42
C SER A 83 -10.66 10.41 -12.42
N ILE A 84 -11.14 9.35 -13.02
CA ILE A 84 -10.48 8.64 -14.11
C ILE A 84 -11.16 9.06 -15.41
N SER A 85 -10.37 9.55 -16.36
CA SER A 85 -10.88 10.05 -17.64
C SER A 85 -10.76 9.02 -18.75
N ASN A 86 -11.58 9.18 -19.80
CA ASN A 86 -11.56 8.35 -21.00
C ASN A 86 -11.59 6.84 -20.72
N VAL A 87 -12.50 6.41 -19.86
CA VAL A 87 -12.68 5.00 -19.55
C VAL A 87 -13.26 4.29 -20.74
N THR A 88 -12.58 3.25 -21.20
CA THR A 88 -13.00 2.38 -22.29
C THR A 88 -12.99 0.94 -21.84
N VAL A 89 -13.96 0.19 -22.28
CA VAL A 89 -14.13 -1.23 -21.96
C VAL A 89 -14.20 -2.03 -23.24
N GLN A 90 -13.47 -3.12 -23.26
CA GLN A 90 -13.45 -4.07 -24.37
C GLN A 90 -13.67 -5.48 -23.86
N PHE A 91 -14.60 -6.18 -24.45
CA PHE A 91 -14.89 -7.59 -24.17
C PHE A 91 -14.18 -8.47 -25.20
N ASP A 92 -13.27 -9.33 -24.74
CA ASP A 92 -12.41 -10.15 -25.57
C ASP A 92 -11.75 -9.34 -26.71
N THR A 93 -12.06 -9.65 -27.95
CA THR A 93 -11.61 -8.94 -29.16
C THR A 93 -12.73 -8.10 -29.79
N GLY A 94 -13.82 -7.88 -29.04
CA GLY A 94 -14.99 -7.16 -29.51
C GLY A 94 -14.81 -5.65 -29.62
N GLN A 95 -15.88 -4.96 -29.86
CA GLN A 95 -15.89 -3.50 -29.96
C GLN A 95 -15.56 -2.84 -28.64
N VAL A 96 -14.82 -1.74 -28.72
CA VAL A 96 -14.50 -0.92 -27.56
C VAL A 96 -15.68 -0.02 -27.22
N GLN A 97 -16.20 -0.15 -26.02
CA GLN A 97 -17.24 0.73 -25.48
C GLN A 97 -16.60 1.89 -24.73
N LYS A 98 -16.96 3.11 -25.07
CA LYS A 98 -16.49 4.32 -24.36
C LYS A 98 -17.48 4.66 -23.27
N LEU A 99 -17.01 4.76 -22.05
CA LEU A 99 -17.83 5.13 -20.89
C LEU A 99 -17.69 6.61 -20.52
N GLY A 100 -16.60 7.26 -20.94
CA GLY A 100 -16.27 8.63 -20.56
C GLY A 100 -15.54 8.69 -19.23
N ASP A 101 -15.82 9.73 -18.46
CA ASP A 101 -15.12 9.99 -17.19
C ASP A 101 -15.87 9.36 -16.02
N LEU A 102 -15.11 8.73 -15.15
CA LEU A 102 -15.61 8.12 -13.94
C LEU A 102 -15.10 8.91 -12.74
N GLY A 103 -16.01 9.58 -12.02
CA GLY A 103 -15.69 10.38 -10.86
C GLY A 103 -15.08 9.58 -9.71
N PRO A 104 -14.55 10.24 -8.68
CA PRO A 104 -14.03 9.58 -7.50
C PRO A 104 -15.14 8.77 -6.81
N PHE A 105 -14.82 7.53 -6.44
CA PHE A 105 -15.75 6.56 -5.83
C PHE A 105 -17.03 6.27 -6.63
N ALA A 106 -17.06 6.66 -7.90
CA ALA A 106 -18.19 6.39 -8.75
C ALA A 106 -18.20 4.95 -9.26
N SER A 107 -19.38 4.42 -9.51
CA SER A 107 -19.58 3.11 -10.12
C SER A 107 -20.52 3.22 -11.30
N VAL A 108 -20.26 2.45 -12.34
CA VAL A 108 -21.10 2.36 -13.51
C VAL A 108 -21.39 0.90 -13.81
N PHE A 109 -22.62 0.61 -14.25
CA PHE A 109 -23.01 -0.71 -14.71
C PHE A 109 -22.95 -0.76 -16.22
N ILE A 110 -22.30 -1.79 -16.74
CA ILE A 110 -22.12 -2.03 -18.17
C ILE A 110 -22.77 -3.36 -18.49
N THR A 111 -23.61 -3.37 -19.49
CA THR A 111 -24.18 -4.61 -20.04
C THR A 111 -23.46 -4.92 -21.34
N PRO A 112 -22.84 -6.11 -21.48
CA PRO A 112 -22.27 -6.52 -22.76
C PRO A 112 -23.36 -6.58 -23.82
N ASP A 113 -23.04 -6.16 -25.03
CA ASP A 113 -23.94 -6.34 -26.16
C ASP A 113 -24.24 -7.82 -26.37
N GLY A 114 -25.43 -8.13 -26.91
CA GLY A 114 -25.96 -9.50 -26.96
C GLY A 114 -25.07 -10.58 -27.60
N GLY A 115 -24.03 -10.19 -28.35
CA GLY A 115 -23.01 -11.10 -28.87
C GLY A 115 -21.82 -11.35 -27.93
N SER A 116 -21.69 -10.59 -26.86
CA SER A 116 -20.55 -10.61 -25.94
C SER A 116 -20.88 -11.18 -24.56
N SER A 117 -22.02 -11.85 -24.42
CA SER A 117 -22.44 -12.43 -23.13
C SER A 117 -21.49 -13.52 -22.60
N ASN A 118 -20.76 -14.20 -23.48
CA ASN A 118 -19.81 -15.25 -23.14
C ASN A 118 -18.35 -14.80 -23.22
N PHE A 119 -18.05 -13.56 -22.87
CA PHE A 119 -16.68 -13.07 -22.84
C PHE A 119 -15.82 -13.85 -21.83
N LYS A 120 -14.57 -14.08 -22.17
CA LYS A 120 -13.56 -14.71 -21.30
C LYS A 120 -12.64 -13.69 -20.63
N GLN A 121 -12.51 -12.53 -21.25
CA GLN A 121 -11.62 -11.48 -20.79
C GLN A 121 -12.28 -10.12 -20.92
N LEU A 122 -12.12 -9.33 -19.88
CA LEU A 122 -12.51 -7.93 -19.84
C LEU A 122 -11.25 -7.07 -19.78
N LEU A 123 -11.09 -6.19 -20.74
CA LEU A 123 -10.03 -5.19 -20.77
C LEU A 123 -10.63 -3.82 -20.53
N VAL A 124 -10.17 -3.14 -19.49
CA VAL A 124 -10.55 -1.77 -19.16
C VAL A 124 -9.32 -0.88 -19.30
N LYS A 125 -9.42 0.15 -20.11
CA LYS A 125 -8.40 1.18 -20.25
C LYS A 125 -8.94 2.52 -19.81
N ALA A 126 -8.10 3.31 -19.15
CA ALA A 126 -8.44 4.64 -18.69
C ALA A 126 -7.23 5.57 -18.80
N ASN A 127 -7.47 6.87 -18.72
CA ASN A 127 -6.45 7.91 -18.83
C ASN A 127 -5.57 7.74 -20.10
N ASN A 128 -6.20 7.57 -21.25
CA ASN A 128 -5.51 7.37 -22.52
C ASN A 128 -4.56 6.15 -22.55
N GLY A 129 -4.91 5.10 -21.84
CA GLY A 129 -4.13 3.87 -21.77
C GLY A 129 -3.07 3.82 -20.67
N GLN A 130 -2.97 4.84 -19.83
CA GLN A 130 -2.07 4.83 -18.67
C GLN A 130 -2.51 3.84 -17.59
N ILE A 131 -3.82 3.60 -17.48
CA ILE A 131 -4.40 2.61 -16.58
C ILE A 131 -4.98 1.51 -17.43
N GLU A 132 -4.51 0.29 -17.22
CA GLU A 132 -5.00 -0.90 -17.88
C GLU A 132 -5.36 -1.95 -16.82
N TYR A 133 -6.58 -2.43 -16.88
CA TYR A 133 -7.08 -3.46 -15.98
C TYR A 133 -7.63 -4.62 -16.80
N ILE A 134 -7.14 -5.82 -16.54
CA ILE A 134 -7.56 -7.05 -17.22
C ILE A 134 -8.17 -7.99 -16.22
N LYS A 135 -9.42 -8.38 -16.44
CA LYS A 135 -10.09 -9.40 -15.65
C LYS A 135 -10.43 -10.59 -16.54
N LYS A 136 -9.97 -11.75 -16.16
CA LYS A 136 -10.38 -13.03 -16.74
C LYS A 136 -11.57 -13.58 -15.96
N ARG A 137 -12.53 -14.11 -16.68
CA ARG A 137 -13.72 -14.75 -16.11
C ARG A 137 -13.46 -16.23 -15.80
#